data_1c1c9054f5d61664fff46f4f268cced2
#
_entry.id   1c1c9054f5d61664fff46f4f268cced2
#
_cell.length_a   1.000
_cell.length_b   1.000
_cell.length_c   1.000
_cell.angle_alpha   90.00
_cell.angle_beta   90.00
_cell.angle_gamma   90.00
#
_symmetry.space_group_name_H-M   'P 1'
#
loop_
_entity.id
_entity.type
_entity.pdbx_description
1 polymer ?
#
loop_
_entity_poly.entity_id
_entity_poly.type
_entity_poly.pdbx_seq_one_letter_code
_entity_poly.pdbx_strand_id
1 'polypeptide(L)'
;MLETNLHFISAIVIFLAAIVPIYLTLKLKNNIRKLTLILTIFILTHAVYHIVGFYGLTLLGEGVFEPLSVAVLIFFGIIYSGFAKPKNMGVKNSMVVVWNPGTLLLLMNSITTLLLLVALGIFVWLAVRSRNIRSFQFQISIFIIIWILGEITGILQVSGIIVFTALQGDIGLEIHVVSMVFFGMMLWLRFYYSERIGKNMIEGLDTTLR
;
A
#
# COMPACT_ATOMS: atom_id res chain seq x y z
N MET A 1 23.56 -11.84 0.05
CA MET A 1 23.53 -11.79 1.54
C MET A 1 22.95 -10.47 2.06
N LEU A 2 23.32 -9.30 1.51
CA LEU A 2 22.77 -7.99 1.95
C LEU A 2 21.27 -7.87 1.63
N GLU A 3 20.84 -8.19 0.41
CA GLU A 3 19.43 -8.15 -0.01
C GLU A 3 18.53 -9.08 0.80
N THR A 4 19.01 -10.29 1.11
CA THR A 4 18.28 -11.25 1.94
C THR A 4 18.01 -10.70 3.33
N ASN A 5 19.01 -10.02 3.94
CA ASN A 5 18.84 -9.40 5.25
C ASN A 5 17.85 -8.22 5.22
N LEU A 6 17.83 -7.47 4.12
CA LEU A 6 16.88 -6.35 3.93
C LEU A 6 15.44 -6.86 3.88
N HIS A 7 15.14 -7.93 3.15
CA HIS A 7 13.81 -8.54 3.13
C HIS A 7 13.35 -8.99 4.52
N PHE A 8 14.27 -9.58 5.30
CA PHE A 8 13.95 -10.00 6.68
C PHE A 8 13.61 -8.82 7.59
N ILE A 9 14.44 -7.77 7.55
CA ILE A 9 14.21 -6.55 8.34
C ILE A 9 12.90 -5.90 7.92
N SER A 10 12.64 -5.80 6.61
CA SER A 10 11.40 -5.25 6.06
C SER A 10 10.18 -6.03 6.53
N ALA A 11 10.23 -7.36 6.50
CA ALA A 11 9.15 -8.20 7.01
C ALA A 11 8.85 -7.87 8.48
N ILE A 12 9.86 -7.81 9.34
CA ILE A 12 9.69 -7.49 10.75
C ILE A 12 9.04 -6.11 10.92
N VAL A 13 9.56 -5.09 10.24
CA VAL A 13 9.07 -3.71 10.36
C VAL A 13 7.63 -3.60 9.88
N ILE A 14 7.28 -4.25 8.76
CA ILE A 14 5.92 -4.22 8.21
C ILE A 14 4.95 -4.99 9.13
N PHE A 15 5.36 -6.12 9.72
CA PHE A 15 4.54 -6.81 10.72
C PHE A 15 4.30 -5.94 11.96
N LEU A 16 5.31 -5.22 12.42
CA LEU A 16 5.14 -4.28 13.54
C LEU A 16 4.19 -3.13 13.15
N ALA A 17 4.31 -2.60 11.94
CA ALA A 17 3.38 -1.58 11.42
C ALA A 17 1.94 -2.11 11.31
N ALA A 18 1.74 -3.42 11.05
CA ALA A 18 0.43 -4.04 10.98
C ALA A 18 -0.31 -4.09 12.33
N ILE A 19 0.38 -4.01 13.46
CA ILE A 19 -0.23 -4.05 14.80
C ILE A 19 -1.30 -2.97 14.96
N VAL A 20 -1.03 -1.76 14.48
CA VAL A 20 -1.96 -0.64 14.59
C VAL A 20 -3.26 -0.88 13.81
N PRO A 21 -3.24 -1.18 12.51
CA PRO A 21 -4.47 -1.45 11.77
C PRO A 21 -5.19 -2.71 12.26
N ILE A 22 -4.49 -3.73 12.76
CA ILE A 22 -5.11 -4.90 13.41
C ILE A 22 -5.90 -4.45 14.64
N TYR A 23 -5.26 -3.70 15.55
CA TYR A 23 -5.91 -3.15 16.73
C TYR A 23 -7.13 -2.31 16.39
N LEU A 24 -7.02 -1.42 15.41
CA LEU A 24 -8.11 -0.57 14.93
C LEU A 24 -9.25 -1.40 14.34
N THR A 25 -8.95 -2.48 13.62
CA THR A 25 -9.97 -3.39 13.07
C THR A 25 -10.79 -4.06 14.18
N LEU A 26 -10.18 -4.35 15.33
CA LEU A 26 -10.87 -4.92 16.47
C LEU A 26 -11.68 -3.87 17.26
N LYS A 27 -11.19 -2.65 17.37
CA LYS A 27 -11.80 -1.56 18.16
C LYS A 27 -12.88 -0.80 17.42
N LEU A 28 -12.71 -0.55 16.11
CA LEU A 28 -13.60 0.27 15.32
C LEU A 28 -14.85 -0.52 14.90
N LYS A 29 -15.91 0.22 14.56
CA LYS A 29 -17.20 -0.34 14.12
C LYS A 29 -17.55 0.17 12.71
N ASN A 30 -18.55 -0.46 12.08
CA ASN A 30 -19.14 -0.03 10.82
C ASN A 30 -18.15 0.04 9.65
N ASN A 31 -18.28 1.04 8.80
CA ASN A 31 -17.51 1.17 7.56
C ASN A 31 -16.00 1.39 7.81
N ILE A 32 -15.64 2.05 8.90
CA ILE A 32 -14.23 2.27 9.25
C ILE A 32 -13.55 0.93 9.56
N ARG A 33 -14.24 0.03 10.27
CA ARG A 33 -13.74 -1.33 10.51
C ARG A 33 -13.47 -2.08 9.21
N LYS A 34 -14.35 -1.96 8.21
CA LYS A 34 -14.13 -2.62 6.91
C LYS A 34 -12.91 -2.06 6.19
N LEU A 35 -12.72 -0.75 6.22
CA LEU A 35 -11.55 -0.10 5.62
C LEU A 35 -10.25 -0.52 6.31
N THR A 36 -10.22 -0.49 7.66
CA THR A 36 -9.03 -0.91 8.40
C THR A 36 -8.75 -2.41 8.23
N LEU A 37 -9.78 -3.25 8.07
CA LEU A 37 -9.61 -4.67 7.78
C LEU A 37 -8.94 -4.90 6.42
N ILE A 38 -9.41 -4.24 5.36
CA ILE A 38 -8.82 -4.39 4.02
C ILE A 38 -7.37 -3.90 4.03
N LEU A 39 -7.12 -2.78 4.71
CA LEU A 39 -5.77 -2.25 4.89
C LEU A 39 -4.87 -3.21 5.68
N THR A 40 -5.39 -3.85 6.71
CA THR A 40 -4.69 -4.90 7.46
C THR A 40 -4.32 -6.07 6.54
N ILE A 41 -5.26 -6.54 5.72
CA ILE A 41 -5.02 -7.62 4.75
C ILE A 41 -3.92 -7.20 3.77
N PHE A 42 -3.96 -5.98 3.25
CA PHE A 42 -2.92 -5.44 2.37
C PHE A 42 -1.53 -5.51 3.03
N ILE A 43 -1.39 -4.93 4.24
CA ILE A 43 -0.11 -4.89 4.95
C ILE A 43 0.40 -6.29 5.27
N LEU A 44 -0.47 -7.19 5.72
CA LEU A 44 -0.07 -8.58 6.03
C LEU A 44 0.33 -9.37 4.78
N THR A 45 -0.40 -9.22 3.68
CA THR A 45 -0.05 -9.87 2.39
C THR A 45 1.31 -9.36 1.90
N HIS A 46 1.57 -8.06 2.04
CA HIS A 46 2.85 -7.47 1.68
C HIS A 46 3.98 -7.90 2.61
N ALA A 47 3.73 -8.06 3.91
CA ALA A 47 4.72 -8.64 4.84
C ALA A 47 5.09 -10.08 4.48
N VAL A 48 4.12 -10.89 4.03
CA VAL A 48 4.36 -12.26 3.55
C VAL A 48 5.23 -12.24 2.28
N TYR A 49 5.04 -11.29 1.37
CA TYR A 49 5.93 -11.08 0.22
C TYR A 49 7.40 -10.99 0.65
N HIS A 50 7.71 -10.18 1.66
CA HIS A 50 9.08 -10.05 2.17
C HIS A 50 9.60 -11.32 2.85
N ILE A 51 8.76 -12.08 3.56
CA ILE A 51 9.16 -13.38 4.12
C ILE A 51 9.53 -14.35 3.01
N VAL A 52 8.70 -14.43 1.99
CA VAL A 52 8.91 -15.33 0.84
C VAL A 52 10.17 -14.93 0.07
N GLY A 53 10.43 -13.62 -0.10
CA GLY A 53 11.65 -13.07 -0.67
C GLY A 53 12.91 -13.44 0.15
N PHE A 54 12.82 -13.38 1.49
CA PHE A 54 13.90 -13.82 2.38
C PHE A 54 14.30 -15.28 2.15
N TYR A 55 13.34 -16.17 1.90
CA TYR A 55 13.60 -17.58 1.58
C TYR A 55 14.03 -17.82 0.12
N GLY A 56 14.16 -16.76 -0.69
CA GLY A 56 14.55 -16.86 -2.10
C GLY A 56 13.49 -17.46 -3.02
N LEU A 57 12.24 -17.51 -2.58
CA LEU A 57 11.10 -18.03 -3.36
C LEU A 57 10.53 -16.92 -4.27
N THR A 58 11.37 -16.35 -5.15
CA THR A 58 11.06 -15.19 -6.00
C THR A 58 9.79 -15.37 -6.82
N LEU A 59 9.57 -16.54 -7.42
CA LEU A 59 8.35 -16.80 -8.20
C LEU A 59 7.07 -16.66 -7.35
N LEU A 60 7.11 -17.07 -6.09
CA LEU A 60 5.98 -16.97 -5.17
C LEU A 60 5.84 -15.53 -4.63
N GLY A 61 6.96 -14.87 -4.35
CA GLY A 61 7.01 -13.48 -3.90
C GLY A 61 6.48 -12.53 -4.97
N GLU A 62 7.24 -12.36 -6.03
CA GLU A 62 6.96 -11.42 -7.12
C GLU A 62 5.77 -11.86 -7.99
N GLY A 63 5.54 -13.17 -8.10
CA GLY A 63 4.50 -13.71 -8.94
C GLY A 63 3.12 -13.80 -8.30
N VAL A 64 3.04 -13.87 -6.98
CA VAL A 64 1.76 -14.08 -6.28
C VAL A 64 1.53 -13.01 -5.22
N PHE A 65 2.42 -12.90 -4.23
CA PHE A 65 2.14 -12.05 -3.06
C PHE A 65 2.24 -10.56 -3.36
N GLU A 66 3.18 -10.13 -4.19
CA GLU A 66 3.31 -8.74 -4.58
C GLU A 66 2.10 -8.25 -5.39
N PRO A 67 1.72 -8.86 -6.54
CA PRO A 67 0.54 -8.43 -7.28
C PRO A 67 -0.76 -8.59 -6.48
N LEU A 68 -0.85 -9.59 -5.59
CA LEU A 68 -2.00 -9.77 -4.70
C LEU A 68 -2.11 -8.60 -3.70
N SER A 69 -1.00 -8.16 -3.11
CA SER A 69 -0.98 -7.01 -2.20
C SER A 69 -1.47 -5.74 -2.91
N VAL A 70 -0.98 -5.49 -4.13
CA VAL A 70 -1.40 -4.33 -4.94
C VAL A 70 -2.87 -4.44 -5.34
N ALA A 71 -3.37 -5.65 -5.68
CA ALA A 71 -4.78 -5.85 -5.98
C ALA A 71 -5.69 -5.54 -4.77
N VAL A 72 -5.29 -5.96 -3.56
CA VAL A 72 -5.98 -5.61 -2.31
C VAL A 72 -5.96 -4.10 -2.08
N LEU A 73 -4.84 -3.42 -2.39
CA LEU A 73 -4.73 -1.97 -2.28
C LEU A 73 -5.66 -1.24 -3.27
N ILE A 74 -5.76 -1.72 -4.51
CA ILE A 74 -6.71 -1.18 -5.51
C ILE A 74 -8.14 -1.35 -4.98
N PHE A 75 -8.48 -2.53 -4.47
CA PHE A 75 -9.79 -2.80 -3.89
C PHE A 75 -10.11 -1.87 -2.71
N PHE A 76 -9.13 -1.62 -1.84
CA PHE A 76 -9.23 -0.62 -0.79
C PHE A 76 -9.55 0.77 -1.38
N GLY A 77 -8.81 1.22 -2.39
CA GLY A 77 -9.01 2.51 -3.05
C GLY A 77 -10.42 2.64 -3.66
N ILE A 78 -10.92 1.59 -4.33
CA ILE A 78 -12.26 1.56 -4.92
C ILE A 78 -13.33 1.68 -3.82
N ILE A 79 -13.25 0.86 -2.77
CA ILE A 79 -14.20 0.92 -1.65
C ILE A 79 -14.14 2.29 -0.98
N TYR A 80 -12.94 2.81 -0.75
CA TYR A 80 -12.74 4.10 -0.14
C TYR A 80 -13.33 5.24 -1.00
N SER A 81 -13.17 5.16 -2.33
CA SER A 81 -13.80 6.09 -3.27
C SER A 81 -15.33 6.03 -3.24
N GLY A 82 -15.92 4.86 -3.03
CA GLY A 82 -17.35 4.64 -2.92
C GLY A 82 -17.99 5.34 -1.72
N PHE A 83 -17.26 5.49 -0.61
CA PHE A 83 -17.72 6.32 0.51
C PHE A 83 -17.75 7.82 0.18
N ALA A 84 -17.09 8.24 -0.89
CA ALA A 84 -17.05 9.63 -1.37
C ALA A 84 -18.10 9.95 -2.45
N LYS A 85 -19.25 9.23 -2.50
CA LYS A 85 -20.37 9.26 -3.49
C LYS A 85 -19.94 8.96 -4.93
N PRO A 86 -20.50 7.93 -5.59
CA PRO A 86 -20.07 7.47 -6.90
C PRO A 86 -20.72 8.25 -8.04
N LYS A 87 -19.95 8.45 -9.11
CA LYS A 87 -20.45 8.62 -10.47
C LYS A 87 -19.94 7.43 -11.27
N ASN A 88 -20.86 6.69 -11.89
CA ASN A 88 -20.66 5.41 -12.55
C ASN A 88 -19.43 5.37 -13.48
N MET A 89 -18.57 4.36 -13.31
CA MET A 89 -17.63 3.91 -14.34
C MET A 89 -17.76 2.39 -14.50
N GLY A 90 -18.19 1.97 -15.68
CA GLY A 90 -18.13 0.58 -16.09
C GLY A 90 -16.79 0.29 -16.78
N VAL A 91 -16.12 -0.76 -16.35
CA VAL A 91 -14.94 -1.31 -17.04
C VAL A 91 -15.19 -2.80 -17.31
N LYS A 92 -15.13 -3.17 -18.59
CA LYS A 92 -15.06 -4.56 -19.04
C LYS A 92 -13.79 -4.74 -19.84
N ASN A 93 -12.91 -5.64 -19.45
CA ASN A 93 -11.90 -6.21 -20.35
C ASN A 93 -11.47 -7.59 -19.86
N SER A 94 -11.43 -8.55 -20.76
CA SER A 94 -10.90 -9.90 -20.59
C SER A 94 -9.67 -10.07 -21.48
N MET A 95 -8.57 -10.59 -20.94
CA MET A 95 -7.32 -10.87 -21.66
C MET A 95 -6.93 -12.35 -21.45
N VAL A 96 -6.50 -13.02 -22.52
CA VAL A 96 -6.00 -14.41 -22.50
C VAL A 96 -4.47 -14.38 -22.63
N VAL A 97 -3.75 -15.11 -21.80
CA VAL A 97 -2.29 -15.13 -21.75
C VAL A 97 -1.73 -16.51 -22.03
N VAL A 98 -0.68 -16.59 -22.86
CA VAL A 98 0.06 -17.81 -23.24
C VAL A 98 1.34 -17.93 -22.39
N TRP A 99 1.65 -19.14 -21.93
CA TRP A 99 2.60 -19.45 -20.87
C TRP A 99 4.01 -19.82 -21.36
N ASN A 100 5.08 -19.14 -20.81
CA ASN A 100 6.49 -19.54 -20.87
C ASN A 100 7.22 -19.04 -19.59
N PRO A 101 8.04 -19.84 -18.85
CA PRO A 101 8.54 -19.47 -17.52
C PRO A 101 9.47 -18.24 -17.47
N GLY A 102 10.29 -18.01 -18.48
CA GLY A 102 11.17 -16.83 -18.53
C GLY A 102 10.42 -15.55 -18.92
N THR A 103 9.37 -15.66 -19.73
CA THR A 103 8.44 -14.58 -20.05
C THR A 103 7.44 -14.35 -18.91
N LEU A 104 7.26 -15.35 -18.01
CA LEU A 104 6.34 -15.23 -16.88
C LEU A 104 6.82 -14.18 -15.87
N LEU A 105 8.09 -14.20 -15.50
CA LEU A 105 8.65 -13.22 -14.53
C LEU A 105 8.59 -11.79 -15.10
N LEU A 106 8.96 -11.61 -16.37
CA LEU A 106 8.80 -10.33 -17.08
C LEU A 106 7.34 -9.89 -17.20
N LEU A 107 6.42 -10.83 -17.44
CA LEU A 107 4.98 -10.56 -17.48
C LEU A 107 4.43 -10.18 -16.10
N MET A 108 4.89 -10.87 -15.04
CA MET A 108 4.47 -10.60 -13.66
C MET A 108 4.93 -9.23 -13.20
N ASN A 109 6.18 -8.85 -13.42
CA ASN A 109 6.68 -7.51 -13.16
C ASN A 109 5.91 -6.44 -13.96
N SER A 110 5.55 -6.76 -15.21
CA SER A 110 4.73 -5.86 -16.04
C SER A 110 3.29 -5.73 -15.50
N ILE A 111 2.70 -6.83 -15.01
CA ILE A 111 1.37 -6.83 -14.40
C ILE A 111 1.40 -6.03 -13.09
N THR A 112 2.38 -6.28 -12.22
CA THR A 112 2.55 -5.53 -10.97
C THR A 112 2.74 -4.04 -11.24
N THR A 113 3.60 -3.68 -12.19
CA THR A 113 3.80 -2.28 -12.59
C THR A 113 2.51 -1.64 -13.09
N LEU A 114 1.73 -2.33 -13.93
CA LEU A 114 0.44 -1.84 -14.40
C LEU A 114 -0.55 -1.63 -13.25
N LEU A 115 -0.63 -2.59 -12.33
CA LEU A 115 -1.48 -2.48 -11.14
C LEU A 115 -1.05 -1.31 -10.24
N LEU A 116 0.26 -1.11 -10.04
CA LEU A 116 0.81 0.04 -9.30
C LEU A 116 0.44 1.37 -9.94
N LEU A 117 0.53 1.48 -11.27
CA LEU A 117 0.12 2.69 -11.99
C LEU A 117 -1.39 2.97 -11.86
N VAL A 118 -2.23 1.93 -11.92
CA VAL A 118 -3.67 2.06 -11.68
C VAL A 118 -3.93 2.50 -10.24
N ALA A 119 -3.27 1.88 -9.25
CA ALA A 119 -3.36 2.27 -7.86
C ALA A 119 -2.92 3.73 -7.66
N LEU A 120 -1.78 4.12 -8.24
CA LEU A 120 -1.27 5.49 -8.19
C LEU A 120 -2.33 6.49 -8.70
N GLY A 121 -2.94 6.21 -9.86
CA GLY A 121 -4.00 7.06 -10.42
C GLY A 121 -5.19 7.23 -9.48
N ILE A 122 -5.65 6.13 -8.86
CA ILE A 122 -6.75 6.14 -7.88
C ILE A 122 -6.39 7.01 -6.67
N PHE A 123 -5.20 6.82 -6.07
CA PHE A 123 -4.82 7.55 -4.86
C PHE A 123 -4.46 9.01 -5.11
N VAL A 124 -3.87 9.35 -6.25
CA VAL A 124 -3.70 10.75 -6.69
C VAL A 124 -5.06 11.43 -6.84
N TRP A 125 -6.00 10.77 -7.50
CA TRP A 125 -7.36 11.30 -7.64
C TRP A 125 -8.04 11.48 -6.27
N LEU A 126 -7.92 10.53 -5.34
CA LEU A 126 -8.44 10.64 -3.98
C LEU A 126 -7.79 11.79 -3.21
N ALA A 127 -6.48 11.98 -3.32
CA ALA A 127 -5.75 13.07 -2.68
C ALA A 127 -6.24 14.44 -3.20
N VAL A 128 -6.30 14.61 -4.52
CA VAL A 128 -6.77 15.86 -5.16
C VAL A 128 -8.22 16.16 -4.79
N ARG A 129 -9.08 15.14 -4.77
CA ARG A 129 -10.49 15.29 -4.43
C ARG A 129 -10.74 15.71 -2.99
N SER A 130 -9.88 15.29 -2.06
CA SER A 130 -10.07 15.56 -0.63
C SER A 130 -9.95 17.04 -0.26
N ARG A 131 -9.24 17.84 -1.08
CA ARG A 131 -9.01 19.29 -0.93
C ARG A 131 -8.55 19.78 0.46
N ASN A 132 -8.43 18.90 1.43
CA ASN A 132 -8.07 19.22 2.81
C ASN A 132 -6.92 18.33 3.27
N ILE A 133 -5.75 18.92 3.50
CA ILE A 133 -4.54 18.24 3.96
C ILE A 133 -4.76 17.51 5.29
N ARG A 134 -5.66 18.01 6.13
CA ARG A 134 -5.98 17.42 7.44
C ARG A 134 -6.99 16.27 7.32
N SER A 135 -7.61 16.07 6.16
CA SER A 135 -8.58 14.99 5.98
C SER A 135 -7.88 13.63 6.06
N PHE A 136 -8.58 12.66 6.62
CA PHE A 136 -8.11 11.28 6.69
C PHE A 136 -7.85 10.72 5.29
N GLN A 137 -8.72 11.07 4.34
CA GLN A 137 -8.61 10.67 2.94
C GLN A 137 -7.31 11.16 2.30
N PHE A 138 -6.98 12.45 2.46
CA PHE A 138 -5.75 13.02 1.91
C PHE A 138 -4.53 12.32 2.49
N GLN A 139 -4.47 12.20 3.81
CA GLN A 139 -3.30 11.64 4.50
C GLN A 139 -3.05 10.18 4.12
N ILE A 140 -4.09 9.33 4.12
CA ILE A 140 -3.95 7.94 3.64
C ILE A 140 -3.46 7.92 2.19
N SER A 141 -4.07 8.73 1.31
CA SER A 141 -3.69 8.74 -0.10
C SER A 141 -2.24 9.12 -0.31
N ILE A 142 -1.73 10.12 0.40
CA ILE A 142 -0.32 10.53 0.31
C ILE A 142 0.61 9.42 0.77
N PHE A 143 0.33 8.75 1.90
CA PHE A 143 1.17 7.64 2.35
C PHE A 143 1.20 6.48 1.37
N ILE A 144 0.05 6.14 0.79
CA ILE A 144 -0.02 5.07 -0.22
C ILE A 144 0.70 5.49 -1.50
N ILE A 145 0.61 6.75 -1.92
CA ILE A 145 1.36 7.28 -3.08
C ILE A 145 2.86 7.14 -2.83
N ILE A 146 3.37 7.53 -1.66
CA ILE A 146 4.80 7.39 -1.31
C ILE A 146 5.20 5.92 -1.34
N TRP A 147 4.38 5.03 -0.80
CA TRP A 147 4.62 3.59 -0.84
C TRP A 147 4.69 3.07 -2.29
N ILE A 148 3.73 3.42 -3.15
CA ILE A 148 3.71 3.03 -4.57
C ILE A 148 4.96 3.54 -5.31
N LEU A 149 5.38 4.77 -5.04
CA LEU A 149 6.60 5.33 -5.64
C LEU A 149 7.84 4.57 -5.19
N GLY A 150 7.90 4.11 -3.94
CA GLY A 150 8.95 3.22 -3.46
C GLY A 150 8.99 1.91 -4.26
N GLU A 151 7.86 1.24 -4.43
CA GLU A 151 7.76 0.00 -5.20
C GLU A 151 8.17 0.18 -6.67
N ILE A 152 7.66 1.22 -7.33
CA ILE A 152 8.05 1.54 -8.71
C ILE A 152 9.56 1.79 -8.81
N THR A 153 10.14 2.50 -7.85
CA THR A 153 11.58 2.76 -7.80
C THR A 153 12.37 1.47 -7.68
N GLY A 154 11.95 0.55 -6.81
CA GLY A 154 12.56 -0.78 -6.68
C GLY A 154 12.52 -1.58 -7.99
N ILE A 155 11.37 -1.64 -8.65
CA ILE A 155 11.22 -2.32 -9.94
C ILE A 155 12.15 -1.71 -11.00
N LEU A 156 12.24 -0.38 -11.08
CA LEU A 156 13.13 0.32 -12.02
C LEU A 156 14.61 0.08 -11.72
N GLN A 157 14.96 -0.05 -10.45
CA GLN A 157 16.31 -0.35 -10.01
C GLN A 157 16.70 -1.79 -10.37
N VAL A 158 15.86 -2.78 -10.08
CA VAL A 158 16.06 -4.19 -10.44
C VAL A 158 16.12 -4.35 -11.96
N SER A 159 15.32 -3.58 -12.72
CA SER A 159 15.35 -3.59 -14.20
C SER A 159 16.57 -2.90 -14.79
N GLY A 160 17.46 -2.31 -13.99
CA GLY A 160 18.66 -1.60 -14.44
C GLY A 160 18.38 -0.27 -15.16
N ILE A 161 17.13 0.23 -15.12
CA ILE A 161 16.75 1.50 -15.75
C ILE A 161 17.28 2.67 -14.94
N ILE A 162 17.30 2.54 -13.62
CA ILE A 162 17.83 3.54 -12.68
C ILE A 162 19.00 2.91 -11.92
N VAL A 163 20.17 3.53 -11.98
CA VAL A 163 21.34 3.12 -11.24
C VAL A 163 21.73 4.24 -10.29
N PHE A 164 21.49 4.03 -8.99
CA PHE A 164 21.96 4.95 -7.96
C PHE A 164 23.38 4.56 -7.54
N THR A 165 24.39 5.19 -8.13
CA THR A 165 25.81 4.91 -7.85
C THR A 165 26.26 5.36 -6.45
N ALA A 166 25.52 6.25 -5.80
CA ALA A 166 25.89 6.84 -4.51
C ALA A 166 25.39 6.05 -3.29
N LEU A 167 24.39 5.19 -3.45
CA LEU A 167 23.78 4.42 -2.36
C LEU A 167 23.82 2.94 -2.72
N GLN A 168 24.53 2.14 -1.93
CA GLN A 168 24.67 0.69 -2.13
C GLN A 168 23.41 -0.12 -1.69
N GLY A 169 22.26 0.53 -1.46
CA GLY A 169 21.03 -0.08 -0.97
C GLY A 169 19.90 -0.09 -2.00
N ASP A 170 18.86 -0.86 -1.71
CA ASP A 170 17.59 -0.83 -2.43
C ASP A 170 16.76 0.36 -1.90
N ILE A 171 16.88 1.51 -2.58
CA ILE A 171 16.19 2.75 -2.20
C ILE A 171 14.67 2.57 -2.26
N GLY A 172 14.18 1.78 -3.22
CA GLY A 172 12.76 1.48 -3.33
C GLY A 172 12.24 0.78 -2.06
N LEU A 173 12.96 -0.23 -1.60
CA LEU A 173 12.65 -0.97 -0.39
C LEU A 173 12.68 -0.07 0.85
N GLU A 174 13.67 0.80 0.98
CA GLU A 174 13.78 1.73 2.11
C GLU A 174 12.61 2.72 2.14
N ILE A 175 12.24 3.32 1.01
CA ILE A 175 11.14 4.29 0.91
C ILE A 175 9.82 3.65 1.33
N HIS A 176 9.50 2.46 0.82
CA HIS A 176 8.21 1.86 1.13
C HIS A 176 8.12 1.35 2.57
N VAL A 177 9.22 0.81 3.14
CA VAL A 177 9.25 0.41 4.55
C VAL A 177 9.06 1.62 5.47
N VAL A 178 9.78 2.71 5.21
CA VAL A 178 9.64 3.96 5.96
C VAL A 178 8.22 4.50 5.85
N SER A 179 7.61 4.47 4.65
CA SER A 179 6.22 4.90 4.46
C SER A 179 5.24 4.10 5.29
N MET A 180 5.42 2.78 5.41
CA MET A 180 4.58 1.91 6.23
C MET A 180 4.65 2.24 7.73
N VAL A 181 5.85 2.55 8.25
CA VAL A 181 6.03 2.99 9.64
C VAL A 181 5.29 4.30 9.90
N PHE A 182 5.52 5.31 9.05
CA PHE A 182 4.82 6.60 9.18
C PHE A 182 3.31 6.46 9.04
N PHE A 183 2.85 5.57 8.17
CA PHE A 183 1.45 5.26 8.02
C PHE A 183 0.84 4.68 9.31
N GLY A 184 1.49 3.69 9.92
CA GLY A 184 1.09 3.14 11.21
C GLY A 184 1.03 4.20 12.31
N MET A 185 2.06 5.06 12.39
CA MET A 185 2.10 6.17 13.35
C MET A 185 0.95 7.17 13.10
N MET A 186 0.67 7.52 11.87
CA MET A 186 -0.43 8.43 11.51
C MET A 186 -1.78 7.87 11.95
N LEU A 187 -2.03 6.57 11.66
CA LEU A 187 -3.26 5.90 12.09
C LEU A 187 -3.41 5.88 13.61
N TRP A 188 -2.33 5.57 14.33
CA TRP A 188 -2.32 5.57 15.79
C TRP A 188 -2.59 6.96 16.36
N LEU A 189 -1.91 7.99 15.88
CA LEU A 189 -2.09 9.36 16.35
C LEU A 189 -3.53 9.83 16.10
N ARG A 190 -4.10 9.55 14.93
CA ARG A 190 -5.49 9.90 14.64
C ARG A 190 -6.46 9.20 15.57
N PHE A 191 -6.27 7.91 15.81
CA PHE A 191 -7.10 7.16 16.75
C PHE A 191 -7.01 7.75 18.15
N TYR A 192 -5.80 7.96 18.66
CA TYR A 192 -5.55 8.53 19.98
C TYR A 192 -6.22 9.89 20.18
N TYR A 193 -6.04 10.80 19.20
CA TYR A 193 -6.68 12.12 19.28
C TYR A 193 -8.19 12.05 19.13
N SER A 194 -8.73 11.19 18.29
CA SER A 194 -10.18 11.04 18.13
C SER A 194 -10.85 10.52 19.41
N GLU A 195 -10.21 9.57 20.09
CA GLU A 195 -10.69 9.06 21.39
C GLU A 195 -10.68 10.16 22.46
N ARG A 196 -9.61 10.97 22.49
CA ARG A 196 -9.45 12.04 23.48
C ARG A 196 -10.44 13.19 23.29
N ILE A 197 -10.85 13.46 22.05
CA ILE A 197 -11.76 14.58 21.71
C ILE A 197 -13.22 14.09 21.64
N GLY A 198 -13.47 12.78 21.73
CA GLY A 198 -14.81 12.18 21.62
C GLY A 198 -15.41 12.28 20.22
N LYS A 199 -14.57 12.43 19.17
CA LYS A 199 -14.98 12.54 17.77
C LYS A 199 -14.56 11.29 16.98
N ASN A 200 -15.29 11.01 15.89
CA ASN A 200 -14.92 9.92 15.00
C ASN A 200 -13.57 10.17 14.31
N MET A 201 -12.79 9.12 14.10
CA MET A 201 -11.46 9.17 13.48
C MET A 201 -11.44 9.83 12.10
N ILE A 202 -12.54 9.77 11.34
CA ILE A 202 -12.71 10.45 10.04
C ILE A 202 -13.06 11.92 10.22
N GLU A 203 -13.94 12.25 11.20
CA GLU A 203 -14.49 13.59 11.40
C GLU A 203 -13.64 14.47 12.33
N GLY A 204 -12.72 13.87 13.09
CA GLY A 204 -12.04 14.51 14.20
C GLY A 204 -11.19 15.74 13.90
N LEU A 205 -10.95 16.06 12.62
CA LEU A 205 -10.20 17.24 12.18
C LEU A 205 -10.93 18.12 11.17
N ASP A 206 -12.01 17.65 10.56
CA ASP A 206 -12.75 18.43 9.52
C ASP A 206 -13.83 19.35 10.11
N THR A 207 -14.29 19.11 11.33
CA THR A 207 -15.40 19.85 11.94
C THR A 207 -14.98 21.05 12.81
N THR A 208 -13.70 21.29 13.02
CA THR A 208 -13.20 22.41 13.83
C THR A 208 -13.07 23.73 13.06
N LEU A 209 -13.46 23.78 11.78
CA LEU A 209 -13.33 24.95 10.90
C LEU A 209 -14.66 25.34 10.22
N ARG A 210 -15.81 25.13 10.90
CA ARG A 210 -17.06 25.82 10.54
C ARG A 210 -17.41 26.87 11.56
#